data_3bd79cc26e332386c436a74a505b7330
#
_entry.id   3bd79cc26e332386c436a74a505b7330
#
_cell.length_a   1.000
_cell.length_b   1.000
_cell.length_c   1.000
_cell.angle_alpha   90.00
_cell.angle_beta   90.00
_cell.angle_gamma   90.00
#
_symmetry.space_group_name_H-M   'P 1'
#
loop_
_entity.id
_entity.type
_entity.pdbx_description
1 polymer ?
#
loop_
_entity_poly.entity_id
_entity_poly.type
_entity_poly.pdbx_seq_one_letter_code
_entity_poly.pdbx_strand_id
1 'polypeptide(L)'
;LVGSEMCIRDSATMLRAVGAEDLDQLIDRAVPESIRFRDTLALPEPLDEPEALAALRRVAARNTVMRQLIGQGYHETVTPAAIRRNILENPGFYTSYTPYQPEISQGRLELLLTFQNAVIDLTGMDVANASLLDESSAVAEAVLMMRRANRRSKSTRVLVDSRSLPQTLAVLTGRTRAAGIELVTADLGDPQEVARALSDGEYFGVVVAQIGADGDVLDTTACLLYTSDAADD
;
A
#
# COMPACT_ATOMS: atom_id res chain seq x y z
N LEU A 1 -29.82 15.47 -22.45
CA LEU A 1 -30.55 16.76 -22.32
C LEU A 1 -31.81 16.66 -21.46
N VAL A 2 -32.53 15.53 -21.44
CA VAL A 2 -33.76 15.34 -20.62
C VAL A 2 -33.45 15.39 -19.11
N GLY A 3 -32.26 14.97 -18.67
CA GLY A 3 -31.86 15.01 -17.26
C GLY A 3 -31.61 16.43 -16.71
N SER A 4 -31.12 17.36 -17.52
CA SER A 4 -30.82 18.73 -17.07
C SER A 4 -32.07 19.58 -16.88
N GLU A 5 -33.09 19.40 -17.70
CA GLU A 5 -34.37 20.16 -17.55
C GLU A 5 -35.15 19.70 -16.31
N MET A 6 -35.09 18.43 -15.95
CA MET A 6 -35.71 17.88 -14.76
C MET A 6 -35.06 18.47 -13.48
N CYS A 7 -33.72 18.53 -13.45
CA CYS A 7 -32.98 19.14 -12.34
C CYS A 7 -33.30 20.64 -12.15
N ILE A 8 -33.45 21.41 -13.25
CA ILE A 8 -33.77 22.85 -13.20
C ILE A 8 -35.17 23.09 -12.62
N ARG A 9 -36.16 22.28 -13.02
CA ARG A 9 -37.54 22.40 -12.48
C ARG A 9 -37.62 22.03 -11.01
N ASP A 10 -36.89 20.94 -10.62
CA ASP A 10 -36.89 20.50 -9.24
C ASP A 10 -36.16 21.49 -8.34
N SER A 11 -35.08 22.12 -8.79
CA SER A 11 -34.34 23.13 -8.05
C SER A 11 -35.25 24.30 -7.62
N ALA A 12 -36.08 24.81 -8.52
CA ALA A 12 -37.03 25.91 -8.17
C ALA A 12 -38.07 25.49 -7.13
N THR A 13 -38.51 24.24 -7.16
CA THR A 13 -39.46 23.70 -6.18
C THR A 13 -38.79 23.47 -4.83
N MET A 14 -37.55 22.97 -4.83
CA MET A 14 -36.76 22.76 -3.61
C MET A 14 -36.39 24.08 -2.94
N LEU A 15 -35.99 25.09 -3.72
CA LEU A 15 -35.72 26.45 -3.19
C LEU A 15 -36.94 27.06 -2.50
N ARG A 16 -38.13 26.97 -3.11
CA ARG A 16 -39.36 27.39 -2.47
C ARG A 16 -39.66 26.65 -1.18
N ALA A 17 -39.42 25.34 -1.14
CA ALA A 17 -39.65 24.52 0.05
C ALA A 17 -38.77 24.92 1.24
N VAL A 18 -37.54 25.37 0.99
CA VAL A 18 -36.59 25.85 2.01
C VAL A 18 -36.68 27.38 2.23
N GLY A 19 -37.56 28.06 1.53
CA GLY A 19 -37.78 29.50 1.66
C GLY A 19 -36.65 30.36 1.10
N ALA A 20 -35.98 29.88 0.05
CA ALA A 20 -34.96 30.62 -0.67
C ALA A 20 -35.48 31.06 -2.06
N GLU A 21 -35.12 32.26 -2.49
CA GLU A 21 -35.49 32.79 -3.80
C GLU A 21 -34.65 32.18 -4.92
N ASP A 22 -33.35 31.99 -4.66
CA ASP A 22 -32.38 31.43 -5.57
C ASP A 22 -31.27 30.65 -4.83
N LEU A 23 -30.37 30.08 -5.59
CA LEU A 23 -29.23 29.34 -5.04
C LEU A 23 -28.25 30.23 -4.29
N ASP A 24 -28.04 31.46 -4.74
CA ASP A 24 -27.11 32.39 -4.10
C ASP A 24 -27.60 32.76 -2.70
N GLN A 25 -28.91 33.05 -2.56
CA GLN A 25 -29.51 33.29 -1.25
C GLN A 25 -29.41 32.05 -0.34
N LEU A 26 -29.63 30.86 -0.89
CA LEU A 26 -29.48 29.63 -0.12
C LEU A 26 -28.02 29.43 0.35
N ILE A 27 -27.06 29.66 -0.53
CA ILE A 27 -25.62 29.56 -0.22
C ILE A 27 -25.25 30.63 0.83
N ASP A 28 -25.72 31.85 0.69
CA ASP A 28 -25.44 32.92 1.64
C ASP A 28 -25.95 32.64 3.08
N ARG A 29 -27.03 31.86 3.17
CA ARG A 29 -27.56 31.41 4.48
C ARG A 29 -26.84 30.17 5.02
N ALA A 30 -26.41 29.26 4.14
CA ALA A 30 -25.90 27.96 4.53
C ALA A 30 -24.39 27.94 4.72
N VAL A 31 -23.63 28.76 3.98
CA VAL A 31 -22.17 28.77 4.01
C VAL A 31 -21.67 29.96 4.85
N PRO A 32 -20.95 29.70 5.95
CA PRO A 32 -20.32 30.76 6.72
C PRO A 32 -19.39 31.63 5.87
N GLU A 33 -19.46 32.97 6.08
CA GLU A 33 -18.64 33.92 5.31
C GLU A 33 -17.14 33.62 5.38
N SER A 34 -16.68 33.10 6.51
CA SER A 34 -15.25 32.75 6.73
C SER A 34 -14.69 31.66 5.82
N ILE A 35 -15.55 30.86 5.19
CA ILE A 35 -15.15 29.77 4.29
C ILE A 35 -15.71 29.96 2.89
N ARG A 36 -16.42 31.07 2.64
CA ARG A 36 -17.04 31.32 1.36
C ARG A 36 -16.04 31.89 0.37
N PHE A 37 -15.83 31.16 -0.72
CA PHE A 37 -15.04 31.62 -1.85
C PHE A 37 -15.96 32.39 -2.83
N ARG A 38 -15.68 33.67 -3.04
CA ARG A 38 -16.51 34.56 -3.88
C ARG A 38 -15.92 34.83 -5.26
N ASP A 39 -14.64 34.48 -5.44
CA ASP A 39 -13.96 34.67 -6.71
C ASP A 39 -14.20 33.50 -7.67
N THR A 40 -13.95 33.71 -8.94
CA THR A 40 -13.87 32.63 -9.92
C THR A 40 -12.55 31.90 -9.78
N LEU A 41 -12.56 30.57 -9.96
CA LEU A 41 -11.31 29.80 -10.02
C LEU A 41 -10.48 30.25 -11.22
N ALA A 42 -9.20 30.54 -10.99
CA ALA A 42 -8.25 30.86 -12.05
C ALA A 42 -7.83 29.57 -12.79
N LEU A 43 -8.73 29.04 -13.59
CA LEU A 43 -8.51 27.85 -14.42
C LEU A 43 -8.18 28.28 -15.85
N PRO A 44 -7.35 27.50 -16.55
CA PRO A 44 -7.16 27.68 -17.99
C PRO A 44 -8.48 27.41 -18.74
N GLU A 45 -8.53 27.85 -19.98
CA GLU A 45 -9.64 27.50 -20.87
C GLU A 45 -9.83 25.97 -20.98
N PRO A 46 -11.08 25.50 -21.07
CA PRO A 46 -11.36 24.09 -21.21
C PRO A 46 -10.79 23.53 -22.51
N LEU A 47 -10.27 22.31 -22.44
CA LEU A 47 -9.80 21.58 -23.61
C LEU A 47 -10.86 20.54 -24.01
N ASP A 48 -11.00 20.33 -25.32
CA ASP A 48 -11.73 19.16 -25.81
C ASP A 48 -10.88 17.87 -25.62
N GLU A 49 -11.49 16.70 -25.84
CA GLU A 49 -10.81 15.42 -25.64
C GLU A 49 -9.54 15.25 -26.51
N PRO A 50 -9.56 15.54 -27.82
CA PRO A 50 -8.34 15.51 -28.64
C PRO A 50 -7.25 16.45 -28.14
N GLU A 51 -7.59 17.65 -27.71
CA GLU A 51 -6.64 18.64 -27.18
C GLU A 51 -6.04 18.19 -25.83
N ALA A 52 -6.87 17.65 -24.95
CA ALA A 52 -6.42 17.09 -23.66
C ALA A 52 -5.47 15.92 -23.87
N LEU A 53 -5.78 14.98 -24.77
CA LEU A 53 -4.90 13.88 -25.13
C LEU A 53 -3.59 14.36 -25.76
N ALA A 54 -3.64 15.37 -26.63
CA ALA A 54 -2.44 15.95 -27.21
C ALA A 54 -1.57 16.63 -26.15
N ALA A 55 -2.19 17.33 -25.19
CA ALA A 55 -1.49 17.95 -24.06
C ALA A 55 -0.80 16.90 -23.19
N LEU A 56 -1.49 15.84 -22.81
CA LEU A 56 -0.92 14.72 -22.03
C LEU A 56 0.23 14.03 -22.77
N ARG A 57 0.10 13.80 -24.07
CA ARG A 57 1.20 13.23 -24.89
C ARG A 57 2.42 14.13 -24.89
N ARG A 58 2.26 15.46 -25.00
CA ARG A 58 3.39 16.41 -24.90
C ARG A 58 4.08 16.34 -23.54
N VAL A 59 3.32 16.22 -22.45
CA VAL A 59 3.88 16.08 -21.11
C VAL A 59 4.61 14.74 -20.98
N ALA A 60 3.99 13.65 -21.40
CA ALA A 60 4.58 12.30 -21.35
C ALA A 60 5.86 12.20 -22.18
N ALA A 61 5.92 12.85 -23.34
CA ALA A 61 7.10 12.88 -24.22
C ALA A 61 8.32 13.59 -23.61
N ARG A 62 8.17 14.31 -22.49
CA ARG A 62 9.29 14.90 -21.75
C ARG A 62 10.04 13.88 -20.88
N ASN A 63 9.44 12.71 -20.64
CA ASN A 63 10.11 11.64 -19.92
C ASN A 63 11.12 10.94 -20.85
N THR A 64 12.29 10.67 -20.31
CA THR A 64 13.29 9.83 -20.96
C THR A 64 13.22 8.44 -20.34
N VAL A 65 12.85 7.44 -21.14
CA VAL A 65 12.84 6.05 -20.68
C VAL A 65 14.28 5.55 -20.62
N MET A 66 14.78 5.36 -19.41
CA MET A 66 16.11 4.86 -19.14
C MET A 66 16.08 3.38 -18.76
N ARG A 67 17.16 2.65 -19.05
CA ARG A 67 17.31 1.30 -18.53
C ARG A 67 17.52 1.35 -17.02
N GLN A 68 16.69 0.63 -16.30
CA GLN A 68 16.77 0.53 -14.84
C GLN A 68 17.93 -0.39 -14.44
N LEU A 69 18.84 0.14 -13.61
CA LEU A 69 19.97 -0.59 -13.03
C LEU A 69 20.06 -0.36 -11.51
N ILE A 70 18.98 0.08 -10.89
CA ILE A 70 18.94 0.36 -9.44
C ILE A 70 19.06 -0.96 -8.65
N GLY A 71 18.52 -2.07 -9.15
CA GLY A 71 18.43 -3.31 -8.40
C GLY A 71 17.47 -3.20 -7.22
N GLN A 72 17.77 -3.87 -6.10
CA GLN A 72 17.03 -3.74 -4.84
C GLN A 72 15.51 -4.04 -4.97
N GLY A 73 15.16 -5.01 -5.79
CA GLY A 73 13.76 -5.36 -6.06
C GLY A 73 13.11 -4.56 -7.20
N TYR A 74 13.72 -3.48 -7.68
CA TYR A 74 13.22 -2.69 -8.81
C TYR A 74 13.80 -3.24 -10.13
N HIS A 75 13.06 -4.09 -10.79
CA HIS A 75 13.44 -4.67 -12.09
C HIS A 75 12.27 -4.57 -13.08
N GLU A 76 12.60 -4.53 -14.35
CA GLU A 76 11.60 -4.49 -15.41
C GLU A 76 10.83 -5.82 -15.48
N THR A 77 9.55 -5.71 -15.77
CA THR A 77 8.66 -6.86 -16.00
C THR A 77 8.03 -6.75 -17.38
N VAL A 78 7.71 -7.89 -17.97
CA VAL A 78 6.98 -7.95 -19.23
C VAL A 78 5.53 -8.30 -18.94
N THR A 79 4.63 -7.34 -19.15
CA THR A 79 3.19 -7.57 -19.02
C THR A 79 2.65 -8.18 -20.30
N PRO A 80 2.14 -9.42 -20.30
CA PRO A 80 1.51 -10.01 -21.48
C PRO A 80 0.37 -9.12 -22.02
N ALA A 81 0.28 -8.98 -23.34
CA ALA A 81 -0.72 -8.12 -23.98
C ALA A 81 -2.16 -8.53 -23.61
N ALA A 82 -2.42 -9.84 -23.43
CA ALA A 82 -3.71 -10.35 -23.01
C ALA A 82 -4.10 -9.87 -21.62
N ILE A 83 -3.16 -9.87 -20.67
CA ILE A 83 -3.38 -9.37 -19.30
C ILE A 83 -3.61 -7.87 -19.33
N ARG A 84 -2.80 -7.10 -20.07
CA ARG A 84 -2.97 -5.66 -20.19
C ARG A 84 -4.37 -5.33 -20.71
N ARG A 85 -4.81 -5.94 -21.81
CA ARG A 85 -6.12 -5.70 -22.40
C ARG A 85 -7.27 -6.13 -21.50
N ASN A 86 -7.19 -7.32 -20.91
CA ASN A 86 -8.32 -7.92 -20.20
C ASN A 86 -8.43 -7.48 -18.74
N ILE A 87 -7.37 -6.96 -18.15
CA ILE A 87 -7.34 -6.52 -16.76
C ILE A 87 -7.16 -5.01 -16.66
N LEU A 88 -6.05 -4.45 -17.16
CA LEU A 88 -5.73 -3.04 -16.98
C LEU A 88 -6.67 -2.11 -17.76
N GLU A 89 -7.13 -2.54 -18.95
CA GLU A 89 -8.05 -1.77 -19.79
C GLU A 89 -9.53 -2.10 -19.51
N ASN A 90 -9.81 -3.05 -18.62
CA ASN A 90 -11.18 -3.46 -18.29
C ASN A 90 -11.78 -2.53 -17.23
N PRO A 91 -12.87 -1.80 -17.54
CA PRO A 91 -13.51 -0.89 -16.59
C PRO A 91 -14.02 -1.58 -15.33
N GLY A 92 -14.33 -2.87 -15.37
CA GLY A 92 -14.69 -3.66 -14.18
C GLY A 92 -13.58 -3.71 -13.13
N PHE A 93 -12.30 -3.58 -13.55
CA PHE A 93 -11.15 -3.54 -12.65
C PHE A 93 -10.74 -2.11 -12.28
N TYR A 94 -10.51 -1.21 -13.24
CA TYR A 94 -10.01 0.11 -12.92
C TYR A 94 -11.03 1.04 -12.26
N THR A 95 -12.33 0.74 -12.36
CA THR A 95 -13.39 1.43 -11.61
C THR A 95 -13.69 0.79 -10.26
N SER A 96 -13.02 -0.30 -9.89
CA SER A 96 -13.24 -1.01 -8.63
C SER A 96 -12.84 -0.15 -7.45
N TYR A 97 -13.61 -0.27 -6.38
CA TYR A 97 -13.30 0.31 -5.08
C TYR A 97 -13.16 -0.79 -4.02
N THR A 98 -12.72 -0.44 -2.82
CA THR A 98 -12.65 -1.39 -1.70
C THR A 98 -14.00 -2.07 -1.51
N PRO A 99 -14.07 -3.40 -1.37
CA PRO A 99 -15.32 -4.14 -1.29
C PRO A 99 -15.96 -4.02 0.11
N TYR A 100 -16.39 -2.82 0.49
CA TYR A 100 -17.08 -2.58 1.77
C TYR A 100 -18.44 -3.29 1.85
N GLN A 101 -19.08 -3.52 0.71
CA GLN A 101 -20.34 -4.26 0.61
C GLN A 101 -20.05 -5.61 -0.06
N PRO A 102 -19.83 -6.67 0.71
CA PRO A 102 -19.46 -7.98 0.16
C PRO A 102 -20.56 -8.54 -0.75
N GLU A 103 -21.81 -8.22 -0.52
CA GLU A 103 -22.95 -8.72 -1.29
C GLU A 103 -22.87 -8.35 -2.78
N ILE A 104 -22.37 -7.17 -3.10
CA ILE A 104 -22.22 -6.69 -4.49
C ILE A 104 -20.78 -6.87 -5.01
N SER A 105 -19.88 -7.41 -4.19
CA SER A 105 -18.45 -7.56 -4.50
C SER A 105 -18.00 -9.03 -4.53
N GLN A 106 -18.91 -9.96 -4.63
CA GLN A 106 -18.62 -11.40 -4.49
C GLN A 106 -17.56 -11.90 -5.46
N GLY A 107 -17.60 -11.47 -6.73
CA GLY A 107 -16.58 -11.86 -7.71
C GLY A 107 -15.18 -11.34 -7.36
N ARG A 108 -15.07 -10.16 -6.79
CA ARG A 108 -13.77 -9.64 -6.30
C ARG A 108 -13.29 -10.38 -5.06
N LEU A 109 -14.16 -10.75 -4.15
CA LEU A 109 -13.82 -11.57 -2.99
C LEU A 109 -13.33 -12.95 -3.41
N GLU A 110 -13.95 -13.57 -4.41
CA GLU A 110 -13.49 -14.82 -5.00
C GLU A 110 -12.09 -14.67 -5.62
N LEU A 111 -11.84 -13.58 -6.33
CA LEU A 111 -10.51 -13.27 -6.90
C LEU A 111 -9.45 -13.10 -5.81
N LEU A 112 -9.77 -12.41 -4.71
CA LEU A 112 -8.87 -12.25 -3.56
C LEU A 112 -8.56 -13.60 -2.91
N LEU A 113 -9.54 -14.48 -2.76
CA LEU A 113 -9.33 -15.83 -2.24
C LEU A 113 -8.47 -16.68 -3.18
N THR A 114 -8.69 -16.58 -4.49
CA THR A 114 -7.84 -17.23 -5.49
C THR A 114 -6.39 -16.76 -5.39
N PHE A 115 -6.17 -15.46 -5.19
CA PHE A 115 -4.83 -14.90 -4.98
C PHE A 115 -4.17 -15.46 -3.72
N GLN A 116 -4.90 -15.53 -2.59
CA GLN A 116 -4.37 -16.14 -1.35
C GLN A 116 -3.92 -17.59 -1.57
N ASN A 117 -4.75 -18.38 -2.23
CA ASN A 117 -4.43 -19.78 -2.54
C ASN A 117 -3.19 -19.89 -3.44
N ALA A 118 -3.09 -19.03 -4.47
CA ALA A 118 -1.92 -19.02 -5.34
C ALA A 118 -0.63 -18.66 -4.58
N VAL A 119 -0.69 -17.73 -3.64
CA VAL A 119 0.48 -17.37 -2.80
C VAL A 119 0.84 -18.54 -1.87
N ILE A 120 -0.12 -19.20 -1.26
CA ILE A 120 0.08 -20.40 -0.43
C ILE A 120 0.79 -21.49 -1.24
N ASP A 121 0.29 -21.79 -2.44
CA ASP A 121 0.86 -22.82 -3.31
C ASP A 121 2.29 -22.49 -3.77
N LEU A 122 2.56 -21.20 -4.05
CA LEU A 122 3.88 -20.75 -4.49
C LEU A 122 4.92 -20.71 -3.37
N THR A 123 4.51 -20.41 -2.16
CA THR A 123 5.43 -20.21 -1.03
C THR A 123 5.53 -21.42 -0.09
N GLY A 124 4.57 -22.33 -0.14
CA GLY A 124 4.45 -23.44 0.81
C GLY A 124 4.05 -23.02 2.22
N MET A 125 3.59 -21.78 2.41
CA MET A 125 3.08 -21.30 3.69
C MET A 125 1.66 -21.82 3.95
N ASP A 126 1.29 -22.06 5.20
CA ASP A 126 -0.05 -22.56 5.55
C ASP A 126 -1.14 -21.50 5.37
N VAL A 127 -0.79 -20.22 5.48
CA VAL A 127 -1.73 -19.11 5.43
C VAL A 127 -1.13 -17.93 4.67
N ALA A 128 -1.92 -17.29 3.85
CA ALA A 128 -1.61 -15.99 3.24
C ALA A 128 -2.78 -15.03 3.42
N ASN A 129 -2.51 -13.73 3.44
CA ASN A 129 -3.55 -12.71 3.28
C ASN A 129 -3.80 -12.42 1.78
N ALA A 130 -4.81 -11.62 1.48
CA ALA A 130 -5.10 -11.25 0.09
C ALA A 130 -4.01 -10.37 -0.52
N SER A 131 -3.66 -9.26 0.15
CA SER A 131 -2.56 -8.38 -0.24
C SER A 131 -2.31 -7.31 0.82
N LEU A 132 -1.12 -6.76 0.82
CA LEU A 132 -0.74 -5.55 1.52
C LEU A 132 -0.23 -4.52 0.51
N LEU A 133 -0.01 -3.27 0.94
CA LEU A 133 0.35 -2.18 0.04
C LEU A 133 1.64 -2.49 -0.75
N ASP A 134 2.68 -2.91 -0.04
CA ASP A 134 3.99 -3.26 -0.58
C ASP A 134 4.75 -4.17 0.39
N GLU A 135 5.93 -4.66 -0.03
CA GLU A 135 6.81 -5.52 0.76
C GLU A 135 7.17 -4.87 2.11
N SER A 136 7.60 -3.62 2.09
CA SER A 136 8.03 -2.91 3.30
C SER A 136 6.90 -2.78 4.31
N SER A 137 5.68 -2.48 3.84
CA SER A 137 4.48 -2.45 4.68
C SER A 137 4.13 -3.83 5.21
N ALA A 138 4.27 -4.88 4.39
CA ALA A 138 4.01 -6.26 4.80
C ALA A 138 4.94 -6.69 5.94
N VAL A 139 6.24 -6.39 5.83
CA VAL A 139 7.21 -6.67 6.90
C VAL A 139 6.89 -5.87 8.17
N ALA A 140 6.51 -4.60 8.05
CA ALA A 140 6.12 -3.78 9.20
C ALA A 140 4.88 -4.34 9.91
N GLU A 141 3.85 -4.75 9.16
CA GLU A 141 2.66 -5.39 9.75
C GLU A 141 2.98 -6.75 10.38
N ALA A 142 3.90 -7.53 9.79
CA ALA A 142 4.38 -8.78 10.37
C ALA A 142 5.08 -8.53 11.71
N VAL A 143 5.95 -7.53 11.82
CA VAL A 143 6.62 -7.15 13.07
C VAL A 143 5.60 -6.74 14.14
N LEU A 144 4.61 -5.92 13.79
CA LEU A 144 3.54 -5.54 14.72
C LEU A 144 2.68 -6.75 15.13
N MET A 145 2.45 -7.69 14.23
CA MET A 145 1.75 -8.93 14.50
C MET A 145 2.55 -9.83 15.45
N MET A 146 3.85 -10.04 15.19
CA MET A 146 4.74 -10.79 16.07
C MET A 146 4.73 -10.23 17.50
N ARG A 147 4.81 -8.91 17.64
CA ARG A 147 4.75 -8.26 18.96
C ARG A 147 3.44 -8.52 19.69
N ARG A 148 2.31 -8.54 19.00
CA ARG A 148 0.99 -8.83 19.58
C ARG A 148 0.80 -10.32 19.88
N ALA A 149 1.31 -11.19 19.02
CA ALA A 149 1.17 -12.64 19.14
C ALA A 149 2.07 -13.23 20.23
N ASN A 150 3.32 -12.76 20.33
CA ASN A 150 4.28 -13.24 21.33
C ASN A 150 4.00 -12.63 22.72
N ARG A 151 2.99 -13.16 23.38
CA ARG A 151 2.60 -12.73 24.74
C ARG A 151 3.56 -13.18 25.83
N ARG A 152 4.46 -14.14 25.56
CA ARG A 152 5.45 -14.66 26.51
C ARG A 152 6.61 -13.67 26.66
N SER A 153 7.05 -13.08 25.56
CA SER A 153 8.13 -12.08 25.60
C SER A 153 7.64 -10.73 26.11
N LYS A 154 8.37 -10.16 27.04
CA LYS A 154 8.20 -8.78 27.52
C LYS A 154 9.10 -7.80 26.76
N SER A 155 9.99 -8.29 25.91
CA SER A 155 10.90 -7.47 25.13
C SER A 155 10.14 -6.54 24.19
N THR A 156 10.64 -5.34 24.00
CA THR A 156 10.20 -4.38 22.98
C THR A 156 11.13 -4.35 21.78
N ARG A 157 12.11 -5.26 21.73
CA ARG A 157 13.16 -5.31 20.71
C ARG A 157 12.82 -6.34 19.64
N VAL A 158 13.05 -5.97 18.39
CA VAL A 158 12.99 -6.86 17.21
C VAL A 158 14.36 -6.87 16.52
N LEU A 159 14.85 -8.06 16.20
CA LEU A 159 16.09 -8.22 15.45
C LEU A 159 15.76 -8.27 13.95
N VAL A 160 16.43 -7.47 13.16
CA VAL A 160 16.20 -7.35 11.71
C VAL A 160 17.52 -7.52 10.97
N ASP A 161 17.49 -8.34 9.92
CA ASP A 161 18.64 -8.51 9.04
C ASP A 161 19.04 -7.16 8.43
N SER A 162 20.26 -6.73 8.67
CA SER A 162 20.84 -5.49 8.13
C SER A 162 20.91 -5.48 6.61
N ARG A 163 20.85 -6.65 5.97
CA ARG A 163 20.85 -6.85 4.52
C ARG A 163 19.46 -6.72 3.90
N SER A 164 18.42 -6.47 4.72
CA SER A 164 17.09 -6.14 4.19
C SER A 164 17.17 -4.94 3.26
N LEU A 165 16.24 -4.87 2.30
CA LEU A 165 16.18 -3.76 1.34
C LEU A 165 16.10 -2.41 2.06
N PRO A 166 16.82 -1.37 1.61
CA PRO A 166 16.86 -0.07 2.27
C PRO A 166 15.49 0.56 2.52
N GLN A 167 14.57 0.43 1.55
CA GLN A 167 13.19 0.90 1.70
C GLN A 167 12.44 0.16 2.81
N THR A 168 12.69 -1.14 2.98
CA THR A 168 12.08 -1.95 4.04
C THR A 168 12.59 -1.49 5.41
N LEU A 169 13.91 -1.30 5.57
CA LEU A 169 14.49 -0.76 6.80
C LEU A 169 13.97 0.63 7.14
N ALA A 170 13.80 1.51 6.15
CA ALA A 170 13.28 2.86 6.34
C ALA A 170 11.83 2.84 6.85
N VAL A 171 10.96 2.03 6.25
CA VAL A 171 9.56 1.88 6.68
C VAL A 171 9.48 1.25 8.06
N LEU A 172 10.25 0.18 8.32
CA LEU A 172 10.34 -0.45 9.63
C LEU A 172 10.75 0.55 10.70
N THR A 173 11.81 1.33 10.47
CA THR A 173 12.29 2.35 11.42
C THR A 173 11.18 3.32 11.80
N GLY A 174 10.43 3.82 10.82
CA GLY A 174 9.32 4.74 11.07
C GLY A 174 8.17 4.10 11.86
N ARG A 175 7.75 2.90 11.46
CA ARG A 175 6.61 2.19 12.07
C ARG A 175 6.92 1.66 13.46
N THR A 176 8.12 1.08 13.67
CA THR A 176 8.53 0.53 14.97
C THR A 176 8.71 1.65 15.99
N ARG A 177 9.32 2.78 15.60
CA ARG A 177 9.48 3.95 16.46
C ARG A 177 8.13 4.48 16.97
N ALA A 178 7.14 4.59 16.08
CA ALA A 178 5.79 5.05 16.45
C ALA A 178 5.08 4.08 17.40
N ALA A 179 5.40 2.78 17.32
CA ALA A 179 4.84 1.73 18.17
C ALA A 179 5.63 1.50 19.48
N GLY A 180 6.69 2.26 19.74
CA GLY A 180 7.57 2.06 20.91
C GLY A 180 8.39 0.76 20.85
N ILE A 181 8.67 0.27 19.64
CA ILE A 181 9.48 -0.93 19.38
C ILE A 181 10.90 -0.48 19.02
N GLU A 182 11.89 -1.05 19.67
CA GLU A 182 13.30 -0.87 19.35
C GLU A 182 13.70 -1.82 18.21
N LEU A 183 14.14 -1.25 17.10
CA LEU A 183 14.65 -2.00 15.97
C LEU A 183 16.16 -2.15 16.10
N VAL A 184 16.63 -3.38 16.20
CA VAL A 184 18.06 -3.73 16.25
C VAL A 184 18.42 -4.42 14.94
N THR A 185 19.50 -3.98 14.31
CA THR A 185 19.98 -4.57 13.06
C THR A 185 21.28 -5.31 13.27
N ALA A 186 21.41 -6.48 12.62
CA ALA A 186 22.65 -7.25 12.55
C ALA A 186 22.71 -7.98 11.19
N ASP A 187 23.89 -8.28 10.71
CA ASP A 187 24.05 -9.19 9.56
C ASP A 187 23.75 -10.63 10.04
N LEU A 188 22.58 -11.12 9.65
CA LEU A 188 22.15 -12.48 10.01
C LEU A 188 22.86 -13.58 9.20
N GLY A 189 23.68 -13.21 8.23
CA GLY A 189 24.62 -14.09 7.53
C GLY A 189 25.94 -14.28 8.27
N ASP A 190 26.27 -13.40 9.23
CA ASP A 190 27.49 -13.51 10.05
C ASP A 190 27.17 -14.13 11.42
N PRO A 191 27.62 -15.39 11.70
CA PRO A 191 27.38 -16.05 12.99
C PRO A 191 27.90 -15.26 14.19
N GLN A 192 28.96 -14.46 14.03
CA GLN A 192 29.52 -13.68 15.12
C GLN A 192 28.63 -12.47 15.46
N GLU A 193 28.05 -11.82 14.46
CA GLU A 193 27.08 -10.75 14.67
C GLU A 193 25.79 -11.28 15.30
N VAL A 194 25.31 -12.43 14.82
CA VAL A 194 24.14 -13.11 15.42
C VAL A 194 24.41 -13.43 16.90
N ALA A 195 25.52 -14.07 17.23
CA ALA A 195 25.87 -14.40 18.60
C ALA A 195 25.98 -13.15 19.49
N ARG A 196 26.54 -12.06 18.96
CA ARG A 196 26.63 -10.76 19.66
C ARG A 196 25.23 -10.18 19.92
N ALA A 197 24.38 -10.14 18.90
CA ALA A 197 23.02 -9.61 19.03
C ALA A 197 22.22 -10.40 20.06
N LEU A 198 22.27 -11.72 20.04
CA LEU A 198 21.58 -12.57 20.99
C LEU A 198 22.13 -12.46 22.42
N SER A 199 23.42 -12.17 22.60
CA SER A 199 24.01 -11.92 23.92
C SER A 199 23.64 -10.55 24.49
N ASP A 200 23.26 -9.60 23.66
CA ASP A 200 22.90 -8.22 24.05
C ASP A 200 21.46 -8.09 24.62
N GLY A 201 20.65 -9.12 24.49
CA GLY A 201 19.32 -9.13 25.10
C GLY A 201 18.30 -9.98 24.36
N GLU A 202 17.07 -9.93 24.85
CA GLU A 202 15.95 -10.68 24.30
C GLU A 202 15.23 -9.92 23.21
N TYR A 203 14.71 -10.66 22.24
CA TYR A 203 13.89 -10.15 21.14
C TYR A 203 12.54 -10.84 21.12
N PHE A 204 11.47 -10.11 20.77
CA PHE A 204 10.16 -10.75 20.60
C PHE A 204 9.99 -11.40 19.23
N GLY A 205 10.88 -11.14 18.29
CA GLY A 205 10.85 -11.69 16.93
C GLY A 205 12.09 -11.33 16.15
N VAL A 206 12.27 -12.03 15.02
CA VAL A 206 13.38 -11.84 14.07
C VAL A 206 12.81 -11.67 12.68
N VAL A 207 13.37 -10.76 11.91
CA VAL A 207 13.12 -10.58 10.48
C VAL A 207 14.35 -10.99 9.71
N VAL A 208 14.21 -11.98 8.85
CA VAL A 208 15.30 -12.54 8.03
C VAL A 208 15.06 -12.18 6.58
N ALA A 209 16.08 -11.66 5.90
CA ALA A 209 16.08 -11.44 4.46
C ALA A 209 16.74 -12.62 3.75
N GLN A 210 15.94 -13.51 3.16
CA GLN A 210 16.49 -14.64 2.39
C GLN A 210 17.31 -14.15 1.19
N ILE A 211 16.87 -13.05 0.57
CA ILE A 211 17.61 -12.35 -0.49
C ILE A 211 17.98 -10.99 0.05
N GLY A 212 19.27 -10.72 0.18
CA GLY A 212 19.78 -9.43 0.66
C GLY A 212 19.73 -8.34 -0.40
N ALA A 213 19.90 -7.08 0.03
CA ALA A 213 19.98 -5.92 -0.85
C ALA A 213 21.20 -5.96 -1.80
N ASP A 214 22.21 -6.74 -1.48
CA ASP A 214 23.38 -7.05 -2.28
C ASP A 214 23.14 -8.12 -3.36
N GLY A 215 21.98 -8.81 -3.30
CA GLY A 215 21.58 -9.87 -4.20
C GLY A 215 22.01 -11.28 -3.75
N ASP A 216 22.69 -11.39 -2.62
CA ASP A 216 23.08 -12.67 -2.06
C ASP A 216 21.87 -13.43 -1.49
N VAL A 217 21.86 -14.74 -1.70
CA VAL A 217 20.84 -15.65 -1.15
C VAL A 217 21.42 -16.35 0.07
N LEU A 218 20.79 -16.15 1.22
CA LEU A 218 21.18 -16.79 2.47
C LEU A 218 20.51 -18.13 2.68
N ASP A 219 21.29 -19.12 3.07
CA ASP A 219 20.76 -20.28 3.78
C ASP A 219 20.61 -19.92 5.27
N THR A 220 19.40 -19.63 5.66
CA THR A 220 19.05 -19.26 7.03
C THR A 220 18.72 -20.44 7.92
N THR A 221 18.81 -21.67 7.42
CA THR A 221 18.41 -22.90 8.14
C THR A 221 19.12 -23.03 9.48
N ALA A 222 20.42 -22.80 9.52
CA ALA A 222 21.19 -22.87 10.76
C ALA A 222 20.79 -21.78 11.78
N CYS A 223 20.51 -20.57 11.32
CA CYS A 223 20.07 -19.45 12.16
C CYS A 223 18.69 -19.72 12.77
N LEU A 224 17.77 -20.25 11.97
CA LEU A 224 16.39 -20.55 12.41
C LEU A 224 16.36 -21.74 13.39
N LEU A 225 17.17 -22.78 13.19
CA LEU A 225 17.28 -23.90 14.11
C LEU A 225 17.84 -23.46 15.47
N TYR A 226 18.87 -22.62 15.48
CA TYR A 226 19.46 -22.12 16.73
C TYR A 226 18.48 -21.25 17.53
N THR A 227 17.64 -20.47 16.87
CA THR A 227 16.64 -19.63 17.53
C THR A 227 15.41 -20.42 18.01
N SER A 228 15.07 -21.55 17.37
CA SER A 228 13.97 -22.41 17.79
C SER A 228 14.33 -23.26 19.01
N ASP A 229 15.54 -23.81 19.04
CA ASP A 229 16.02 -24.62 20.18
C ASP A 229 16.18 -23.79 21.47
N ALA A 230 16.54 -22.50 21.34
CA ALA A 230 16.62 -21.59 22.50
C ALA A 230 15.24 -21.17 23.06
N ALA A 231 14.14 -21.47 22.34
CA ALA A 231 12.78 -21.15 22.78
C ALA A 231 12.09 -22.32 23.52
N ASP A 232 12.66 -23.52 23.48
CA ASP A 232 12.13 -24.74 24.12
C ASP A 232 12.78 -25.04 25.50
N ASP A 233 13.87 -24.33 25.88
CA ASP A 233 14.48 -24.31 27.20
C ASP A 233 13.95 -23.12 28.05
#